data_52010953e87ca2e9c39ee77c5047f055
#
_entry.id   52010953e87ca2e9c39ee77c5047f055
#
_cell.length_a   1.000
_cell.length_b   1.000
_cell.length_c   1.000
_cell.angle_alpha   90.00
_cell.angle_beta   90.00
_cell.angle_gamma   90.00
#
_symmetry.space_group_name_H-M   'P 1'
#
loop_
_entity.id
_entity.type
_entity.pdbx_description
1 polymer ?
#
loop_
_entity_poly.entity_id
_entity_poly.type
_entity_poly.pdbx_seq_one_letter_code
_entity_poly.pdbx_strand_id
1 'polypeptide(L)'
;MRYMIETERSDLFDVSIVIAMRVHIKGNVNEDGLRSAFEEATKAYEILGCRVVLEEDGTAYYENENFEGQKEGNPVTSSNSQKCRNNKIFFEESSWRQILKREEKIRFKIEEGEFLKAFCYEMNEEGCSIIFLMHHLGGDGKSLVYFIESFMKALSGEKLEYSNIRLISAGPLDDKSQRDRLGPLAFVPKSYNKKWNKDERKKSFNYSDMDEAYETYWKEHESTIDEYIIKPEKVNMMLGKCKEWNIGFTAYITTAFLRWLGRKADVGYAVDYRKDGNRCMSNQATGISIKYAYNYNKSFQENAIKVQKLMTKKLEDEQSKEFILPFMASFEPTLVDAINLEHAGSFRSKTSKSLATILGYRKKTKDMSVTNLTKLDIPEEYGEYKLDFFSFIPPVISYGKNIIGISTLGDCTVLTLHRIKKV
;
A
#
# COMPACT_ATOMS: atom_id res chain seq x y z
N MET A 1 -4.24 -16.51 -17.87
CA MET A 1 -5.39 -15.61 -17.56
C MET A 1 -4.86 -14.18 -17.49
N ARG A 2 -5.65 -13.17 -17.90
CA ARG A 2 -5.25 -11.75 -17.91
C ARG A 2 -6.29 -10.89 -17.20
N TYR A 3 -5.84 -9.98 -16.35
CA TYR A 3 -6.68 -9.01 -15.64
C TYR A 3 -6.17 -7.60 -15.92
N MET A 4 -7.03 -6.70 -16.40
CA MET A 4 -6.64 -5.32 -16.72
C MET A 4 -6.33 -4.53 -15.44
N ILE A 5 -5.25 -3.77 -15.44
CA ILE A 5 -4.88 -2.83 -14.36
C ILE A 5 -5.56 -1.49 -14.64
N GLU A 6 -6.66 -1.21 -13.92
CA GLU A 6 -7.48 0.00 -14.09
C GLU A 6 -7.32 0.95 -12.88
N THR A 7 -7.88 0.57 -11.74
CA THR A 7 -7.91 1.41 -10.54
C THR A 7 -6.55 1.53 -9.86
N GLU A 8 -5.66 0.57 -10.09
CA GLU A 8 -4.30 0.50 -9.55
C GLU A 8 -3.26 1.11 -10.50
N ARG A 9 -3.70 1.71 -11.61
CA ARG A 9 -2.78 2.28 -12.61
C ARG A 9 -1.84 3.32 -12.03
N SER A 10 -2.27 4.08 -11.03
CA SER A 10 -1.44 5.07 -10.35
C SER A 10 -0.21 4.48 -9.65
N ASP A 11 -0.25 3.19 -9.35
CA ASP A 11 0.82 2.50 -8.61
C ASP A 11 1.91 1.95 -9.54
N LEU A 12 1.62 1.86 -10.86
CA LEU A 12 2.50 1.19 -11.82
C LEU A 12 3.83 1.92 -12.04
N PHE A 13 3.80 3.25 -12.18
CA PHE A 13 4.98 4.08 -12.39
C PHE A 13 5.33 4.96 -11.17
N ASP A 14 4.74 4.69 -10.00
CA ASP A 14 5.11 5.39 -8.77
C ASP A 14 6.44 4.81 -8.22
N VAL A 15 7.44 5.66 -8.08
CA VAL A 15 8.81 5.29 -7.70
C VAL A 15 9.00 5.08 -6.19
N SER A 16 7.95 5.29 -5.40
CA SER A 16 8.01 5.20 -3.92
C SER A 16 6.91 4.31 -3.33
N ILE A 17 6.42 3.37 -4.13
CA ILE A 17 5.20 2.58 -3.87
C ILE A 17 5.45 1.28 -3.07
N VAL A 18 6.59 1.14 -2.39
CA VAL A 18 6.93 -0.07 -1.64
C VAL A 18 6.29 -0.06 -0.25
N ILE A 19 5.48 -1.08 0.03
CA ILE A 19 4.96 -1.38 1.37
C ILE A 19 5.99 -2.22 2.10
N ALA A 20 6.28 -1.90 3.37
CA ALA A 20 7.14 -2.72 4.19
C ALA A 20 6.45 -3.16 5.49
N MET A 21 6.72 -4.40 5.91
CA MET A 21 6.31 -4.93 7.21
C MET A 21 7.46 -5.66 7.87
N ARG A 22 7.74 -5.29 9.09
CA ARG A 22 8.76 -5.92 9.91
C ARG A 22 8.10 -6.78 10.98
N VAL A 23 8.55 -8.02 11.08
CA VAL A 23 8.08 -8.98 12.09
C VAL A 23 9.24 -9.59 12.86
N HIS A 24 8.96 -10.08 14.05
CA HIS A 24 9.86 -10.98 14.77
C HIS A 24 9.12 -12.28 15.08
N ILE A 25 9.80 -13.40 14.79
CA ILE A 25 9.28 -14.76 14.96
C ILE A 25 10.13 -15.43 16.03
N LYS A 26 9.50 -15.85 17.14
CA LYS A 26 10.10 -16.70 18.14
C LYS A 26 9.91 -18.16 17.79
N GLY A 27 10.91 -18.98 18.09
CA GLY A 27 10.95 -20.41 17.84
C GLY A 27 12.25 -20.81 17.14
N ASN A 28 12.54 -22.09 17.12
CA ASN A 28 13.72 -22.61 16.46
C ASN A 28 13.50 -22.68 14.95
N VAL A 29 13.82 -21.57 14.25
CA VAL A 29 13.70 -21.44 12.80
C VAL A 29 15.03 -21.70 12.12
N ASN A 30 14.97 -22.23 10.89
CA ASN A 30 16.14 -22.40 10.03
C ASN A 30 15.85 -21.87 8.61
N GLU A 31 16.91 -21.64 7.84
CA GLU A 31 16.78 -21.05 6.51
C GLU A 31 15.91 -21.90 5.56
N ASP A 32 16.06 -23.23 5.58
CA ASP A 32 15.31 -24.12 4.67
C ASP A 32 13.82 -24.10 5.00
N GLY A 33 13.44 -24.10 6.27
CA GLY A 33 12.06 -23.97 6.72
C GLY A 33 11.44 -22.65 6.30
N LEU A 34 12.18 -21.55 6.48
CA LEU A 34 11.74 -20.22 6.07
C LEU A 34 11.58 -20.08 4.55
N ARG A 35 12.51 -20.67 3.77
CA ARG A 35 12.40 -20.73 2.29
C ARG A 35 11.18 -21.52 1.85
N SER A 36 10.99 -22.72 2.40
CA SER A 36 9.84 -23.57 2.09
C SER A 36 8.52 -22.88 2.41
N ALA A 37 8.42 -22.29 3.61
CA ALA A 37 7.22 -21.57 4.04
C ALA A 37 6.92 -20.36 3.14
N PHE A 38 7.95 -19.59 2.73
CA PHE A 38 7.81 -18.48 1.82
C PHE A 38 7.32 -18.89 0.44
N GLU A 39 7.87 -19.98 -0.10
CA GLU A 39 7.44 -20.53 -1.38
C GLU A 39 6.00 -21.04 -1.34
N GLU A 40 5.61 -21.75 -0.29
CA GLU A 40 4.23 -22.23 -0.11
C GLU A 40 3.24 -21.08 0.04
N ALA A 41 3.56 -20.10 0.87
CA ALA A 41 2.73 -18.90 1.01
C ALA A 41 2.59 -18.12 -0.31
N THR A 42 3.66 -18.03 -1.10
CA THR A 42 3.64 -17.39 -2.42
C THR A 42 2.72 -18.12 -3.38
N LYS A 43 2.72 -19.47 -3.37
CA LYS A 43 1.83 -20.29 -4.21
C LYS A 43 0.35 -20.17 -3.83
N ALA A 44 0.05 -19.75 -2.62
CA ALA A 44 -1.33 -19.60 -2.14
C ALA A 44 -2.06 -18.40 -2.78
N TYR A 45 -1.36 -17.48 -3.40
CA TYR A 45 -1.95 -16.23 -3.92
C TYR A 45 -1.72 -16.09 -5.43
N GLU A 46 -2.81 -16.04 -6.21
CA GLU A 46 -2.75 -15.92 -7.67
C GLU A 46 -1.90 -14.74 -8.15
N ILE A 47 -2.02 -13.59 -7.50
CA ILE A 47 -1.33 -12.36 -7.89
C ILE A 47 0.20 -12.50 -7.85
N LEU A 48 0.74 -13.27 -6.89
CA LEU A 48 2.17 -13.52 -6.77
C LEU A 48 2.70 -14.49 -7.85
N GLY A 49 1.81 -15.16 -8.57
CA GLY A 49 2.11 -15.95 -9.77
C GLY A 49 1.98 -15.16 -11.08
N CYS A 50 1.50 -13.91 -11.02
CA CYS A 50 1.36 -13.06 -12.21
C CYS A 50 2.67 -12.37 -12.58
N ARG A 51 2.68 -11.79 -13.77
CA ARG A 51 3.59 -10.70 -14.17
C ARG A 51 2.76 -9.53 -14.68
N VAL A 52 3.34 -8.34 -14.72
CA VAL A 52 2.72 -7.20 -15.41
C VAL A 52 3.16 -7.20 -16.86
N VAL A 53 2.21 -6.99 -17.77
CA VAL A 53 2.47 -6.85 -19.21
C VAL A 53 1.98 -5.47 -19.62
N LEU A 54 2.84 -4.71 -20.29
CA LEU A 54 2.53 -3.43 -20.91
C LEU A 54 2.35 -3.63 -22.41
N GLU A 55 1.21 -3.19 -22.94
CA GLU A 55 0.92 -3.23 -24.37
C GLU A 55 1.38 -1.93 -25.06
N GLU A 56 1.52 -1.97 -26.39
CA GLU A 56 1.97 -0.82 -27.18
C GLU A 56 1.04 0.40 -27.08
N ASP A 57 -0.25 0.18 -26.87
CA ASP A 57 -1.25 1.25 -26.66
C ASP A 57 -1.21 1.85 -25.24
N GLY A 58 -0.36 1.32 -24.37
CA GLY A 58 -0.20 1.71 -22.97
C GLY A 58 -1.16 1.02 -22.02
N THR A 59 -1.99 0.07 -22.44
CA THR A 59 -2.75 -0.77 -21.49
C THR A 59 -1.83 -1.69 -20.71
N ALA A 60 -2.22 -2.07 -19.49
CA ALA A 60 -1.45 -2.94 -18.61
C ALA A 60 -2.32 -4.05 -18.05
N TYR A 61 -1.72 -5.23 -17.87
CA TYR A 61 -2.40 -6.41 -17.39
C TYR A 61 -1.56 -7.17 -16.37
N TYR A 62 -2.21 -7.74 -15.37
CA TYR A 62 -1.67 -8.91 -14.68
C TYR A 62 -1.88 -10.13 -15.59
N GLU A 63 -0.83 -10.86 -15.87
CA GLU A 63 -0.87 -12.07 -16.72
C GLU A 63 -0.34 -13.28 -15.94
N ASN A 64 -1.19 -14.29 -15.78
CA ASN A 64 -0.81 -15.59 -15.25
C ASN A 64 -0.79 -16.60 -16.40
N GLU A 65 0.40 -17.02 -16.84
CA GLU A 65 0.60 -17.97 -17.94
C GLU A 65 0.34 -19.42 -17.53
N ASN A 66 0.48 -19.72 -16.22
CA ASN A 66 0.45 -21.09 -15.69
C ASN A 66 -0.88 -21.42 -14.98
N PHE A 67 -1.95 -20.69 -15.27
CA PHE A 67 -3.24 -20.91 -14.64
C PHE A 67 -3.95 -22.10 -15.28
N GLU A 68 -3.67 -23.31 -14.81
CA GLU A 68 -4.46 -24.50 -15.10
C GLU A 68 -5.32 -24.86 -13.88
N GLY A 69 -6.54 -24.29 -13.84
CA GLY A 69 -7.66 -24.87 -13.10
C GLY A 69 -7.64 -24.84 -11.58
N GLN A 70 -6.80 -24.03 -10.93
CA GLN A 70 -6.92 -23.81 -9.48
C GLN A 70 -8.19 -23.02 -9.17
N LYS A 71 -8.97 -23.52 -8.20
CA LYS A 71 -10.19 -22.85 -7.72
C LYS A 71 -9.92 -22.30 -6.33
N GLU A 72 -10.51 -21.15 -6.04
CA GLU A 72 -10.49 -20.53 -4.72
C GLU A 72 -10.91 -21.52 -3.64
N GLY A 73 -10.18 -21.54 -2.50
CA GLY A 73 -10.43 -22.47 -1.39
C GLY A 73 -9.86 -23.88 -1.55
N ASN A 74 -9.30 -24.22 -2.72
CA ASN A 74 -8.63 -25.52 -2.87
C ASN A 74 -7.28 -25.53 -2.14
N PRO A 75 -6.87 -26.69 -1.53
CA PRO A 75 -5.56 -26.82 -0.93
C PRO A 75 -4.44 -26.57 -1.94
N VAL A 76 -3.42 -25.83 -1.52
CA VAL A 76 -2.18 -25.69 -2.29
C VAL A 76 -1.46 -27.04 -2.32
N THR A 77 -1.15 -27.53 -3.51
CA THR A 77 -0.42 -28.81 -3.68
C THR A 77 0.91 -28.58 -4.38
N SER A 78 1.91 -29.40 -4.04
CA SER A 78 3.25 -29.35 -4.63
C SER A 78 3.27 -29.65 -6.15
N SER A 79 2.24 -30.34 -6.65
CA SER A 79 2.06 -30.64 -8.08
C SER A 79 1.56 -29.42 -8.88
N ASN A 80 1.00 -28.41 -8.22
CA ASN A 80 0.59 -27.19 -8.86
C ASN A 80 1.83 -26.29 -9.03
N SER A 81 2.55 -26.49 -10.13
CA SER A 81 3.77 -25.78 -10.47
C SER A 81 3.52 -24.34 -10.91
N GLN A 82 2.78 -23.56 -10.11
CA GLN A 82 2.85 -22.12 -10.21
C GLN A 82 4.31 -21.77 -9.87
N LYS A 83 5.11 -21.46 -10.89
CA LYS A 83 6.46 -20.94 -10.65
C LYS A 83 6.28 -19.70 -9.78
N CYS A 84 6.85 -19.73 -8.58
CA CYS A 84 6.94 -18.57 -7.68
C CYS A 84 7.85 -17.53 -8.34
N ARG A 85 7.53 -17.11 -9.53
CA ARG A 85 8.31 -16.19 -10.38
C ARG A 85 9.54 -15.64 -9.63
N ASN A 86 9.75 -14.34 -9.50
CA ASN A 86 10.93 -13.78 -8.84
C ASN A 86 10.70 -13.32 -7.39
N ASN A 87 9.58 -13.73 -6.75
CA ASN A 87 9.39 -13.48 -5.33
C ASN A 87 10.38 -14.32 -4.51
N LYS A 88 11.14 -13.70 -3.60
CA LYS A 88 12.28 -14.37 -2.93
C LYS A 88 12.42 -13.95 -1.48
N ILE A 89 12.98 -14.86 -0.67
CA ILE A 89 13.48 -14.58 0.67
C ILE A 89 15.01 -14.62 0.65
N PHE A 90 15.63 -13.62 1.26
CA PHE A 90 17.07 -13.43 1.40
C PHE A 90 17.46 -13.53 2.87
N PHE A 91 18.72 -13.87 3.13
CA PHE A 91 19.29 -13.95 4.47
C PHE A 91 20.54 -13.05 4.51
N GLU A 92 20.58 -12.12 5.44
CA GLU A 92 21.67 -11.17 5.55
C GLU A 92 21.82 -10.58 6.96
N GLU A 93 23.00 -10.04 7.27
CA GLU A 93 23.31 -9.45 8.59
C GLU A 93 22.95 -7.95 8.68
N SER A 94 22.53 -7.35 7.57
CA SER A 94 22.18 -5.92 7.54
C SER A 94 20.97 -5.63 8.42
N SER A 95 20.95 -4.50 9.11
CA SER A 95 19.76 -4.07 9.85
C SER A 95 18.59 -3.78 8.89
N TRP A 96 17.37 -3.93 9.37
CA TRP A 96 16.16 -3.67 8.59
C TRP A 96 16.14 -2.25 7.97
N ARG A 97 16.72 -1.25 8.64
CA ARG A 97 16.82 0.11 8.12
C ARG A 97 17.76 0.21 6.92
N GLN A 98 18.87 -0.51 6.96
CA GLN A 98 19.81 -0.57 5.82
C GLN A 98 19.19 -1.32 4.64
N ILE A 99 18.53 -2.45 4.92
CA ILE A 99 17.79 -3.23 3.92
C ILE A 99 16.74 -2.33 3.24
N LEU A 100 15.84 -1.72 4.00
CA LEU A 100 14.78 -0.89 3.44
C LEU A 100 15.32 0.30 2.67
N LYS A 101 16.32 1.02 3.20
CA LYS A 101 16.96 2.16 2.53
C LYS A 101 17.63 1.79 1.22
N ARG A 102 18.12 0.55 1.08
CA ARG A 102 18.68 0.02 -0.16
C ARG A 102 17.57 -0.38 -1.13
N GLU A 103 16.65 -1.22 -0.66
CA GLU A 103 15.64 -1.87 -1.51
C GLU A 103 14.57 -0.91 -2.04
N GLU A 104 14.20 0.14 -1.31
CA GLU A 104 13.25 1.14 -1.81
C GLU A 104 13.76 1.92 -3.03
N LYS A 105 15.09 1.91 -3.26
CA LYS A 105 15.73 2.52 -4.43
C LYS A 105 15.87 1.56 -5.61
N ILE A 106 15.57 0.30 -5.40
CA ILE A 106 15.67 -0.76 -6.40
C ILE A 106 14.26 -1.08 -6.90
N ARG A 107 14.02 -0.86 -8.18
CA ARG A 107 12.73 -1.17 -8.79
C ARG A 107 12.42 -2.67 -8.70
N PHE A 108 11.21 -2.99 -8.33
CA PHE A 108 10.67 -4.34 -8.48
C PHE A 108 10.52 -4.68 -9.96
N LYS A 109 11.00 -5.85 -10.36
CA LYS A 109 10.89 -6.37 -11.74
C LYS A 109 9.52 -7.02 -11.94
N ILE A 110 8.46 -6.19 -11.92
CA ILE A 110 7.07 -6.66 -12.02
C ILE A 110 6.77 -7.37 -13.34
N GLU A 111 7.50 -7.03 -14.42
CA GLU A 111 7.48 -7.73 -15.71
C GLU A 111 7.99 -9.17 -15.62
N GLU A 112 8.78 -9.48 -14.63
CA GLU A 112 9.29 -10.82 -14.32
C GLU A 112 8.49 -11.48 -13.18
N GLY A 113 7.45 -10.80 -12.66
CA GLY A 113 6.60 -11.29 -11.57
C GLY A 113 7.23 -11.12 -10.18
N GLU A 114 8.10 -10.14 -10.00
CA GLU A 114 8.63 -9.77 -8.70
C GLU A 114 7.71 -8.76 -8.03
N PHE A 115 6.85 -9.21 -7.12
CA PHE A 115 5.96 -8.37 -6.31
C PHE A 115 6.34 -8.33 -4.85
N LEU A 116 7.09 -9.34 -4.37
CA LEU A 116 7.38 -9.54 -2.96
C LEU A 116 8.83 -9.98 -2.75
N LYS A 117 9.50 -9.32 -1.82
CA LYS A 117 10.81 -9.71 -1.28
C LYS A 117 10.72 -9.83 0.22
N ALA A 118 11.42 -10.79 0.80
CA ALA A 118 11.61 -10.88 2.24
C ALA A 118 13.09 -10.92 2.57
N PHE A 119 13.48 -10.33 3.67
CA PHE A 119 14.86 -10.33 4.16
C PHE A 119 14.86 -10.77 5.63
N CYS A 120 15.39 -11.96 5.87
CA CYS A 120 15.61 -12.47 7.22
C CYS A 120 16.94 -11.93 7.73
N TYR A 121 16.91 -11.36 8.93
CA TYR A 121 18.05 -10.80 9.65
C TYR A 121 17.94 -11.12 11.15
N GLU A 122 19.03 -10.97 11.91
CA GLU A 122 19.06 -11.26 13.36
C GLU A 122 18.60 -12.69 13.70
N MET A 123 18.98 -13.68 12.87
CA MET A 123 18.61 -15.09 13.11
C MET A 123 19.50 -15.72 14.17
N ASN A 124 18.88 -16.34 15.17
CA ASN A 124 19.54 -17.08 16.26
C ASN A 124 18.65 -18.25 16.78
N GLU A 125 19.08 -18.95 17.83
CA GLU A 125 18.34 -20.08 18.39
C GLU A 125 16.96 -19.71 19.00
N GLU A 126 16.73 -18.44 19.33
CA GLU A 126 15.46 -17.96 19.91
C GLU A 126 14.46 -17.51 18.85
N GLY A 127 14.91 -17.24 17.63
CA GLY A 127 14.07 -16.79 16.53
C GLY A 127 14.77 -15.97 15.46
N CYS A 128 13.99 -15.25 14.66
CA CYS A 128 14.50 -14.35 13.63
C CYS A 128 13.62 -13.12 13.45
N SER A 129 14.22 -12.08 12.88
CA SER A 129 13.49 -10.91 12.37
C SER A 129 13.41 -10.96 10.84
N ILE A 130 12.26 -10.62 10.30
CA ILE A 130 12.06 -10.57 8.84
C ILE A 130 11.45 -9.22 8.47
N ILE A 131 11.97 -8.59 7.41
CA ILE A 131 11.29 -7.48 6.74
C ILE A 131 10.76 -7.95 5.40
N PHE A 132 9.45 -7.81 5.20
CA PHE A 132 8.77 -8.07 3.94
C PHE A 132 8.59 -6.75 3.20
N LEU A 133 8.94 -6.72 1.91
CA LEU A 133 8.80 -5.59 1.02
C LEU A 133 7.92 -5.99 -0.15
N MET A 134 6.84 -5.24 -0.39
CA MET A 134 5.88 -5.56 -1.43
C MET A 134 5.64 -4.34 -2.31
N HIS A 135 5.69 -4.53 -3.63
CA HIS A 135 5.17 -3.56 -4.58
C HIS A 135 3.64 -3.45 -4.43
N HIS A 136 3.08 -2.25 -4.46
CA HIS A 136 1.64 -2.05 -4.19
C HIS A 136 0.71 -2.73 -5.21
N LEU A 137 1.21 -3.06 -6.40
CA LEU A 137 0.50 -3.93 -7.35
C LEU A 137 0.37 -5.38 -6.86
N GLY A 138 1.17 -5.84 -5.92
CA GLY A 138 1.02 -7.14 -5.23
C GLY A 138 -0.09 -7.14 -4.18
N GLY A 139 -0.61 -5.96 -3.82
CA GLY A 139 -1.67 -5.80 -2.84
C GLY A 139 -1.47 -4.57 -1.94
N ASP A 140 -2.37 -4.39 -1.00
CA ASP A 140 -2.32 -3.33 0.00
C ASP A 140 -1.73 -3.80 1.35
N GLY A 141 -1.77 -2.93 2.37
CA GLY A 141 -1.25 -3.26 3.68
C GLY A 141 -1.91 -4.50 4.31
N LYS A 142 -3.22 -4.68 4.18
CA LYS A 142 -3.89 -5.89 4.69
C LYS A 142 -3.52 -7.14 3.89
N SER A 143 -3.32 -7.02 2.59
CA SER A 143 -2.81 -8.11 1.76
C SER A 143 -1.49 -8.66 2.30
N LEU A 144 -0.56 -7.79 2.68
CA LEU A 144 0.73 -8.22 3.22
C LEU A 144 0.58 -8.82 4.63
N VAL A 145 -0.38 -8.37 5.46
CA VAL A 145 -0.72 -9.04 6.73
C VAL A 145 -1.19 -10.47 6.49
N TYR A 146 -2.08 -10.68 5.51
CA TYR A 146 -2.60 -12.01 5.19
C TYR A 146 -1.54 -12.92 4.58
N PHE A 147 -0.62 -12.37 3.78
CA PHE A 147 0.55 -13.11 3.32
C PHE A 147 1.41 -13.58 4.51
N ILE A 148 1.70 -12.69 5.47
CA ILE A 148 2.49 -13.03 6.66
C ILE A 148 1.79 -14.12 7.50
N GLU A 149 0.47 -14.06 7.64
CA GLU A 149 -0.28 -15.13 8.28
C GLU A 149 -0.13 -16.47 7.55
N SER A 150 -0.26 -16.46 6.22
CA SER A 150 -0.07 -17.69 5.41
C SER A 150 1.36 -18.20 5.50
N PHE A 151 2.35 -17.31 5.52
CA PHE A 151 3.74 -17.68 5.75
C PHE A 151 3.94 -18.37 7.12
N MET A 152 3.35 -17.82 8.19
CA MET A 152 3.42 -18.41 9.53
C MET A 152 2.69 -19.76 9.60
N LYS A 153 1.55 -19.91 8.94
CA LYS A 153 0.83 -21.19 8.83
C LYS A 153 1.66 -22.23 8.08
N ALA A 154 2.26 -21.88 6.93
CA ALA A 154 3.13 -22.77 6.20
C ALA A 154 4.35 -23.17 7.03
N LEU A 155 4.95 -22.25 7.79
CA LEU A 155 6.09 -22.51 8.68
C LEU A 155 5.73 -23.52 9.77
N SER A 156 4.49 -23.48 10.29
CA SER A 156 3.97 -24.46 11.26
C SER A 156 3.48 -25.77 10.63
N GLY A 157 3.58 -25.92 9.31
CA GLY A 157 3.14 -27.11 8.59
C GLY A 157 1.64 -27.17 8.31
N GLU A 158 0.90 -26.09 8.51
CA GLU A 158 -0.52 -25.99 8.18
C GLU A 158 -0.70 -25.91 6.65
N LYS A 159 -1.76 -26.55 6.15
CA LYS A 159 -2.13 -26.47 4.73
C LYS A 159 -2.74 -25.13 4.41
N LEU A 160 -2.31 -24.54 3.32
CA LEU A 160 -2.84 -23.28 2.80
C LEU A 160 -3.94 -23.52 1.76
N GLU A 161 -4.87 -22.56 1.70
CA GLU A 161 -5.89 -22.50 0.64
C GLU A 161 -5.48 -21.50 -0.42
N TYR A 162 -5.83 -21.78 -1.67
CA TYR A 162 -5.56 -20.90 -2.79
C TYR A 162 -6.55 -19.74 -2.85
N SER A 163 -6.03 -18.53 -3.05
CA SER A 163 -6.80 -17.29 -3.14
C SER A 163 -6.63 -16.64 -4.50
N ASN A 164 -7.74 -16.41 -5.19
CA ASN A 164 -7.78 -15.75 -6.48
C ASN A 164 -7.55 -14.25 -6.35
N ILE A 165 -7.08 -13.64 -7.45
CA ILE A 165 -6.99 -12.19 -7.58
C ILE A 165 -8.39 -11.57 -7.62
N ARG A 166 -8.59 -10.48 -6.89
CA ARG A 166 -9.85 -9.72 -6.86
C ARG A 166 -9.53 -8.24 -7.05
N LEU A 167 -9.78 -7.72 -8.23
CA LEU A 167 -9.56 -6.31 -8.54
C LEU A 167 -10.83 -5.50 -8.27
N ILE A 168 -10.65 -4.26 -7.83
CA ILE A 168 -11.75 -3.30 -7.76
C ILE A 168 -12.02 -2.79 -9.18
N SER A 169 -13.23 -2.99 -9.69
CA SER A 169 -13.62 -2.46 -10.98
C SER A 169 -13.88 -0.95 -10.89
N ALA A 170 -13.34 -0.20 -11.83
CA ALA A 170 -13.72 1.20 -12.02
C ALA A 170 -15.18 1.35 -12.47
N GLY A 171 -15.80 0.26 -12.92
CA GLY A 171 -17.14 0.24 -13.51
C GLY A 171 -17.16 0.94 -14.89
N PRO A 172 -18.35 1.13 -15.50
CA PRO A 172 -18.44 1.75 -16.82
C PRO A 172 -17.83 3.14 -16.86
N LEU A 173 -16.98 3.40 -17.86
CA LEU A 173 -16.27 4.67 -18.06
C LEU A 173 -16.92 5.56 -19.13
N ASP A 174 -18.15 5.24 -19.56
CA ASP A 174 -18.93 6.09 -20.48
C ASP A 174 -19.32 7.44 -19.83
N ASP A 175 -19.57 8.43 -20.67
CA ASP A 175 -19.84 9.82 -20.26
C ASP A 175 -21.02 9.95 -19.25
N LYS A 176 -22.00 9.06 -19.30
CA LYS A 176 -23.17 9.09 -18.39
C LYS A 176 -22.77 8.54 -17.04
N SER A 177 -22.19 7.34 -17.01
CA SER A 177 -21.74 6.67 -15.78
C SER A 177 -20.69 7.48 -15.02
N GLN A 178 -19.75 8.13 -15.75
CA GLN A 178 -18.79 9.04 -15.16
C GLN A 178 -19.45 10.27 -14.53
N ARG A 179 -20.43 10.89 -15.20
CA ARG A 179 -21.16 12.04 -14.64
C ARG A 179 -21.96 11.67 -13.39
N ASP A 180 -22.60 10.51 -13.41
CA ASP A 180 -23.41 10.05 -12.27
C ASP A 180 -22.52 9.80 -11.01
N ARG A 181 -21.30 9.26 -11.19
CA ARG A 181 -20.37 8.95 -10.09
C ARG A 181 -19.49 10.13 -9.66
N LEU A 182 -18.97 10.90 -10.62
CA LEU A 182 -18.00 11.97 -10.37
C LEU A 182 -18.65 13.36 -10.26
N GLY A 183 -19.92 13.47 -10.60
CA GLY A 183 -20.63 14.73 -10.60
C GLY A 183 -19.94 15.80 -11.47
N PRO A 184 -19.87 17.06 -10.99
CA PRO A 184 -19.21 18.14 -11.74
C PRO A 184 -17.73 17.88 -12.06
N LEU A 185 -17.06 17.00 -11.31
CA LEU A 185 -15.64 16.70 -11.51
C LEU A 185 -15.37 15.79 -12.71
N ALA A 186 -16.39 15.16 -13.31
CA ALA A 186 -16.26 14.33 -14.51
C ALA A 186 -15.65 15.11 -15.72
N PHE A 187 -15.80 16.44 -15.76
CA PHE A 187 -15.19 17.24 -16.81
C PHE A 187 -13.64 17.27 -16.75
N VAL A 188 -13.04 17.01 -15.57
CA VAL A 188 -11.58 17.08 -15.38
C VAL A 188 -10.88 16.00 -16.19
N PRO A 189 -11.17 14.69 -16.01
CA PRO A 189 -10.57 13.65 -16.87
C PRO A 189 -10.83 13.89 -18.35
N LYS A 190 -12.06 14.19 -18.74
CA LYS A 190 -12.43 14.46 -20.14
C LYS A 190 -11.60 15.59 -20.76
N SER A 191 -11.41 16.70 -20.04
CA SER A 191 -10.61 17.83 -20.51
C SER A 191 -9.13 17.47 -20.64
N TYR A 192 -8.58 16.74 -19.65
CA TYR A 192 -7.17 16.38 -19.66
C TYR A 192 -6.85 15.28 -20.66
N ASN A 193 -7.71 14.29 -20.86
CA ASN A 193 -7.57 13.29 -21.92
C ASN A 193 -7.56 13.97 -23.31
N LYS A 194 -8.46 14.95 -23.54
CA LYS A 194 -8.46 15.72 -24.79
C LYS A 194 -7.17 16.53 -25.01
N LYS A 195 -6.60 17.11 -23.93
CA LYS A 195 -5.31 17.82 -23.99
C LYS A 195 -4.17 16.84 -24.23
N TRP A 196 -4.18 15.70 -23.55
CA TRP A 196 -3.16 14.66 -23.69
C TRP A 196 -3.11 14.08 -25.09
N ASN A 197 -4.28 13.84 -25.72
CA ASN A 197 -4.38 13.36 -27.09
C ASN A 197 -3.83 14.36 -28.13
N LYS A 198 -3.62 15.62 -27.75
CA LYS A 198 -3.02 16.67 -28.58
C LYS A 198 -1.63 17.08 -28.12
N ASP A 199 -1.11 16.47 -27.05
CA ASP A 199 0.21 16.79 -26.52
C ASP A 199 1.29 16.17 -27.42
N GLU A 200 2.19 17.00 -27.95
CA GLU A 200 3.28 16.56 -28.83
C GLU A 200 4.22 15.54 -28.17
N ARG A 201 4.22 15.48 -26.83
CA ARG A 201 5.00 14.54 -26.04
C ARG A 201 4.23 13.30 -25.59
N LYS A 202 2.96 13.14 -26.06
CA LYS A 202 2.20 11.93 -25.79
C LYS A 202 2.94 10.71 -26.32
N LYS A 203 3.14 9.72 -25.46
CA LYS A 203 3.67 8.40 -25.80
C LYS A 203 3.16 7.34 -24.82
N SER A 204 3.27 6.11 -25.18
CA SER A 204 3.24 5.00 -24.25
C SER A 204 4.60 4.86 -23.57
N PHE A 205 4.61 4.43 -22.32
CA PHE A 205 5.81 4.24 -21.51
C PHE A 205 6.09 2.76 -21.32
N ASN A 206 7.34 2.44 -21.07
CA ASN A 206 7.82 1.06 -20.90
C ASN A 206 8.69 0.92 -19.65
N TYR A 207 9.22 -0.26 -19.42
CA TYR A 207 10.04 -0.55 -18.23
C TYR A 207 11.37 0.22 -18.19
N SER A 208 11.94 0.59 -19.35
CA SER A 208 13.12 1.46 -19.40
C SER A 208 12.80 2.90 -18.91
N ASP A 209 11.61 3.42 -19.24
CA ASP A 209 11.16 4.71 -18.68
C ASP A 209 10.98 4.62 -17.16
N MET A 210 10.58 3.45 -16.64
CA MET A 210 10.45 3.20 -15.20
C MET A 210 11.82 3.11 -14.52
N ASP A 211 12.79 2.43 -15.12
CA ASP A 211 14.18 2.36 -14.62
C ASP A 211 14.80 3.77 -14.54
N GLU A 212 14.64 4.60 -15.57
CA GLU A 212 15.08 6.00 -15.59
C GLU A 212 14.42 6.84 -14.49
N ALA A 213 13.12 6.61 -14.26
CA ALA A 213 12.38 7.31 -13.21
C ALA A 213 12.90 6.98 -11.81
N TYR A 214 13.16 5.71 -11.51
CA TYR A 214 13.75 5.28 -10.24
C TYR A 214 15.14 5.90 -10.03
N GLU A 215 16.01 5.80 -11.03
CA GLU A 215 17.35 6.38 -10.97
C GLU A 215 17.30 7.91 -10.75
N THR A 216 16.48 8.61 -11.52
CA THR A 216 16.36 10.08 -11.42
C THR A 216 15.81 10.50 -10.06
N TYR A 217 14.77 9.84 -9.57
CA TYR A 217 14.12 10.21 -8.32
C TYR A 217 15.04 9.96 -7.11
N TRP A 218 15.55 8.73 -6.99
CA TRP A 218 16.31 8.33 -5.81
C TRP A 218 17.74 8.91 -5.76
N LYS A 219 18.23 9.49 -6.85
CA LYS A 219 19.44 10.30 -6.85
C LYS A 219 19.30 11.60 -6.05
N GLU A 220 18.10 12.17 -6.02
CA GLU A 220 17.80 13.45 -5.37
C GLU A 220 16.99 13.30 -4.07
N HIS A 221 16.61 12.08 -3.68
CA HIS A 221 15.70 11.86 -2.54
C HIS A 221 16.23 10.80 -1.59
N GLU A 222 15.91 10.99 -0.32
CA GLU A 222 16.14 10.00 0.75
C GLU A 222 14.90 9.82 1.59
N SER A 223 14.63 8.57 1.99
CA SER A 223 13.60 8.28 2.97
C SER A 223 14.13 8.36 4.40
N THR A 224 13.22 8.64 5.31
CA THR A 224 13.45 8.56 6.75
C THR A 224 12.26 7.89 7.42
N ILE A 225 12.54 6.94 8.33
CA ILE A 225 11.52 6.20 9.05
C ILE A 225 11.81 6.33 10.54
N ASP A 226 10.86 6.96 11.23
CA ASP A 226 10.81 6.94 12.70
C ASP A 226 9.82 5.84 13.13
N GLU A 227 10.23 4.98 14.04
CA GLU A 227 9.41 3.90 14.60
C GLU A 227 9.27 4.09 16.10
N TYR A 228 8.04 4.02 16.58
CA TYR A 228 7.69 4.21 17.99
C TYR A 228 6.86 3.02 18.49
N ILE A 229 7.43 2.23 19.38
CA ILE A 229 6.72 1.18 20.10
C ILE A 229 6.00 1.83 21.28
N ILE A 230 4.68 1.76 21.30
CA ILE A 230 3.86 2.36 22.35
C ILE A 230 3.61 1.29 23.42
N LYS A 231 4.03 1.57 24.64
CA LYS A 231 3.84 0.65 25.78
C LYS A 231 2.36 0.35 25.99
N PRO A 232 2.00 -0.91 26.36
CA PRO A 232 0.62 -1.34 26.54
C PRO A 232 -0.20 -0.44 27.49
N GLU A 233 0.39 0.01 28.60
CA GLU A 233 -0.30 0.88 29.57
C GLU A 233 -0.70 2.22 28.93
N LYS A 234 0.15 2.76 28.03
CA LYS A 234 -0.13 4.00 27.33
C LYS A 234 -1.20 3.80 26.26
N VAL A 235 -1.18 2.67 25.55
CA VAL A 235 -2.23 2.31 24.58
C VAL A 235 -3.57 2.18 25.30
N ASN A 236 -3.62 1.43 26.40
CA ASN A 236 -4.83 1.23 27.18
C ASN A 236 -5.40 2.56 27.73
N MET A 237 -4.54 3.46 28.19
CA MET A 237 -4.96 4.81 28.60
C MET A 237 -5.57 5.59 27.42
N MET A 238 -4.96 5.53 26.23
CA MET A 238 -5.50 6.21 25.04
C MET A 238 -6.82 5.59 24.59
N LEU A 239 -6.93 4.26 24.57
CA LEU A 239 -8.16 3.54 24.23
C LEU A 239 -9.28 3.82 25.22
N GLY A 240 -8.96 3.92 26.53
CA GLY A 240 -9.88 4.37 27.56
C GLY A 240 -10.49 5.74 27.26
N LYS A 241 -9.64 6.71 26.91
CA LYS A 241 -10.09 8.03 26.47
C LYS A 241 -10.90 7.98 25.18
N CYS A 242 -10.50 7.15 24.22
CA CYS A 242 -11.26 6.98 22.97
C CYS A 242 -12.68 6.47 23.27
N LYS A 243 -12.81 5.49 24.16
CA LYS A 243 -14.11 4.96 24.59
C LYS A 243 -14.94 6.02 25.31
N GLU A 244 -14.34 6.74 26.27
CA GLU A 244 -14.99 7.81 27.04
C GLU A 244 -15.53 8.93 26.11
N TRP A 245 -14.73 9.31 25.08
CA TRP A 245 -15.07 10.41 24.17
C TRP A 245 -15.86 9.97 22.93
N ASN A 246 -16.13 8.67 22.81
CA ASN A 246 -16.79 8.05 21.64
C ASN A 246 -16.08 8.39 20.32
N ILE A 247 -14.76 8.17 20.27
CA ILE A 247 -13.92 8.39 19.09
C ILE A 247 -13.07 7.16 18.79
N GLY A 248 -12.65 7.00 17.53
CA GLY A 248 -11.69 5.97 17.15
C GLY A 248 -10.24 6.36 17.48
N PHE A 249 -9.38 5.36 17.64
CA PHE A 249 -7.94 5.55 17.88
C PHE A 249 -7.26 6.37 16.78
N THR A 250 -7.66 6.18 15.53
CA THR A 250 -7.17 6.98 14.38
C THR A 250 -7.45 8.47 14.57
N ALA A 251 -8.65 8.85 15.04
CA ALA A 251 -8.99 10.24 15.30
C ALA A 251 -8.15 10.83 16.45
N TYR A 252 -7.89 10.03 17.49
CA TYR A 252 -7.02 10.43 18.59
C TYR A 252 -5.60 10.73 18.11
N ILE A 253 -4.98 9.81 17.39
CA ILE A 253 -3.62 9.95 16.84
C ILE A 253 -3.57 11.13 15.84
N THR A 254 -4.53 11.22 14.94
CA THR A 254 -4.63 12.36 14.00
C THR A 254 -4.66 13.70 14.74
N THR A 255 -5.44 13.79 15.81
CA THR A 255 -5.55 15.02 16.61
C THR A 255 -4.22 15.40 17.28
N ALA A 256 -3.48 14.40 17.78
CA ALA A 256 -2.16 14.62 18.35
C ALA A 256 -1.17 15.19 17.31
N PHE A 257 -1.19 14.65 16.10
CA PHE A 257 -0.36 15.15 14.99
C PHE A 257 -0.79 16.55 14.52
N LEU A 258 -2.08 16.82 14.40
CA LEU A 258 -2.60 18.15 14.06
C LEU A 258 -2.20 19.19 15.09
N ARG A 259 -2.19 18.83 16.38
CA ARG A 259 -1.68 19.69 17.46
C ARG A 259 -0.18 19.96 17.28
N TRP A 260 0.59 18.94 16.93
CA TRP A 260 2.04 19.10 16.69
C TRP A 260 2.32 19.94 15.45
N LEU A 261 1.56 19.78 14.35
CA LEU A 261 1.72 20.59 13.13
C LEU A 261 1.39 22.07 13.33
N GLY A 262 0.48 22.42 14.25
CA GLY A 262 0.14 23.78 14.62
C GLY A 262 -0.52 24.65 13.53
N ARG A 263 -0.95 24.04 12.41
CA ARG A 263 -1.57 24.72 11.26
C ARG A 263 -2.69 23.88 10.64
N LYS A 264 -3.46 24.49 9.72
CA LYS A 264 -4.43 23.74 8.91
C LYS A 264 -3.70 22.70 8.06
N ALA A 265 -4.18 21.48 8.10
CA ALA A 265 -3.61 20.37 7.34
C ALA A 265 -4.70 19.63 6.55
N ASP A 266 -4.29 19.10 5.41
CA ASP A 266 -5.03 18.12 4.61
C ASP A 266 -4.54 16.71 5.01
N VAL A 267 -5.44 15.93 5.64
CA VAL A 267 -5.12 14.60 6.17
C VAL A 267 -5.85 13.55 5.36
N GLY A 268 -5.09 12.67 4.72
CA GLY A 268 -5.60 11.48 4.03
C GLY A 268 -5.72 10.27 4.96
N TYR A 269 -6.64 9.39 4.64
CA TYR A 269 -6.82 8.10 5.32
C TYR A 269 -7.00 7.02 4.28
N ALA A 270 -6.24 5.94 4.42
CA ALA A 270 -6.53 4.70 3.71
C ALA A 270 -7.75 4.03 4.35
N VAL A 271 -8.65 3.54 3.53
CA VAL A 271 -9.88 2.86 3.93
C VAL A 271 -9.92 1.51 3.25
N ASP A 272 -10.07 0.45 4.02
CA ASP A 272 -10.29 -0.88 3.51
C ASP A 272 -11.66 -0.98 2.83
N TYR A 273 -11.67 -1.42 1.58
CA TYR A 273 -12.87 -1.58 0.77
C TYR A 273 -13.29 -3.05 0.63
N ARG A 274 -12.60 -3.97 1.32
CA ARG A 274 -12.93 -5.40 1.30
C ARG A 274 -14.34 -5.64 1.77
N LYS A 275 -15.05 -6.50 1.05
CA LYS A 275 -16.40 -6.98 1.41
C LYS A 275 -16.30 -8.44 1.89
N ASP A 276 -17.24 -8.84 2.73
CA ASP A 276 -17.48 -10.24 3.11
C ASP A 276 -16.27 -10.98 3.73
N GLY A 277 -15.42 -10.29 4.48
CA GLY A 277 -14.26 -10.92 5.14
C GLY A 277 -13.18 -11.44 4.19
N ASN A 278 -13.18 -11.00 2.95
CA ASN A 278 -12.23 -11.39 1.92
C ASN A 278 -10.77 -11.16 2.33
N ARG A 279 -9.94 -12.19 2.22
CA ARG A 279 -8.51 -12.18 2.59
C ARG A 279 -7.59 -12.31 1.36
N CYS A 280 -8.04 -11.94 0.17
CA CYS A 280 -7.22 -11.99 -1.03
C CYS A 280 -6.05 -11.01 -0.97
N MET A 281 -4.97 -11.33 -1.67
CA MET A 281 -3.92 -10.37 -2.00
C MET A 281 -4.31 -9.63 -3.26
N SER A 282 -4.71 -8.39 -3.11
CA SER A 282 -4.90 -7.38 -4.16
C SER A 282 -5.14 -6.02 -3.51
N ASN A 283 -4.94 -4.95 -4.25
CA ASN A 283 -5.20 -3.62 -3.71
C ASN A 283 -6.70 -3.40 -3.56
N GLN A 284 -7.19 -3.48 -2.32
CA GLN A 284 -8.58 -3.26 -1.93
C GLN A 284 -8.71 -1.99 -1.08
N ALA A 285 -7.76 -1.08 -1.20
CA ALA A 285 -7.76 0.17 -0.45
C ALA A 285 -8.33 1.32 -1.29
N THR A 286 -9.14 2.15 -0.66
CA THR A 286 -9.54 3.46 -1.17
C THR A 286 -9.09 4.54 -0.20
N GLY A 287 -9.45 5.80 -0.46
CA GLY A 287 -9.01 6.90 0.39
C GLY A 287 -10.05 7.99 0.59
N ILE A 288 -10.09 8.51 1.81
CA ILE A 288 -10.83 9.73 2.13
C ILE A 288 -9.88 10.81 2.62
N SER A 289 -10.32 12.06 2.69
CA SER A 289 -9.54 13.13 3.32
C SER A 289 -10.40 14.13 4.06
N ILE A 290 -9.79 14.72 5.09
CA ILE A 290 -10.36 15.84 5.84
C ILE A 290 -9.39 17.01 5.88
N LYS A 291 -9.92 18.23 6.05
CA LYS A 291 -9.10 19.43 6.30
C LYS A 291 -9.45 19.99 7.67
N TYR A 292 -8.45 20.07 8.54
CA TYR A 292 -8.66 20.60 9.89
C TYR A 292 -7.43 21.37 10.38
N ALA A 293 -7.68 22.41 11.18
CA ALA A 293 -6.67 23.11 11.97
C ALA A 293 -6.97 22.86 13.45
N TYR A 294 -5.95 22.41 14.22
CA TYR A 294 -6.12 22.25 15.65
C TYR A 294 -6.50 23.60 16.28
N ASN A 295 -7.58 23.61 17.06
CA ASN A 295 -8.04 24.83 17.73
C ASN A 295 -7.51 24.87 19.17
N TYR A 296 -6.54 25.72 19.43
CA TYR A 296 -5.91 25.87 20.75
C TYR A 296 -6.82 26.51 21.83
N ASN A 297 -7.96 27.11 21.42
CA ASN A 297 -8.97 27.62 22.35
C ASN A 297 -9.92 26.50 22.82
N LYS A 298 -9.73 25.27 22.36
CA LYS A 298 -10.51 24.08 22.70
C LYS A 298 -9.62 23.04 23.35
N SER A 299 -10.22 22.19 24.18
CA SER A 299 -9.55 21.03 24.75
C SER A 299 -9.11 20.05 23.67
N PHE A 300 -8.19 19.15 24.01
CA PHE A 300 -7.80 18.06 23.11
C PHE A 300 -9.01 17.16 22.76
N GLN A 301 -9.87 16.88 23.75
CA GLN A 301 -11.11 16.11 23.58
C GLN A 301 -12.03 16.73 22.53
N GLU A 302 -12.32 18.03 22.62
CA GLU A 302 -13.20 18.73 21.67
C GLU A 302 -12.63 18.70 20.25
N ASN A 303 -11.30 18.88 20.10
CA ASN A 303 -10.63 18.74 18.81
C ASN A 303 -10.74 17.31 18.27
N ALA A 304 -10.52 16.28 19.11
CA ALA A 304 -10.59 14.89 18.72
C ALA A 304 -12.02 14.47 18.30
N ILE A 305 -13.03 14.91 19.02
CA ILE A 305 -14.44 14.72 18.66
C ILE A 305 -14.75 15.39 17.31
N LYS A 306 -14.20 16.60 17.06
CA LYS A 306 -14.40 17.27 15.77
C LYS A 306 -13.73 16.52 14.62
N VAL A 307 -12.51 16.03 14.82
CA VAL A 307 -11.80 15.19 13.83
C VAL A 307 -12.61 13.94 13.54
N GLN A 308 -13.08 13.21 14.59
CA GLN A 308 -13.93 12.03 14.42
C GLN A 308 -15.19 12.34 13.59
N LYS A 309 -15.92 13.40 13.91
CA LYS A 309 -17.12 13.79 13.15
C LYS A 309 -16.84 14.08 11.68
N LEU A 310 -15.68 14.69 11.36
CA LEU A 310 -15.28 14.93 9.98
C LEU A 310 -14.94 13.63 9.24
N MET A 311 -14.27 12.69 9.92
CA MET A 311 -13.96 11.36 9.37
C MET A 311 -15.23 10.56 9.14
N THR A 312 -16.10 10.44 10.16
CA THR A 312 -17.38 9.70 10.07
C THR A 312 -18.24 10.19 8.91
N LYS A 313 -18.39 11.51 8.78
CA LYS A 313 -19.12 12.10 7.65
C LYS A 313 -18.59 11.65 6.27
N LYS A 314 -17.25 11.46 6.16
CA LYS A 314 -16.62 11.00 4.92
C LYS A 314 -16.74 9.50 4.72
N LEU A 315 -16.72 8.73 5.81
CA LEU A 315 -16.87 7.27 5.78
C LEU A 315 -18.30 6.82 5.52
N GLU A 316 -19.28 7.59 5.96
CA GLU A 316 -20.72 7.35 5.71
C GLU A 316 -21.17 7.79 4.31
N ASP A 317 -20.40 8.65 3.66
CA ASP A 317 -20.66 9.11 2.30
C ASP A 317 -20.04 8.14 1.29
N GLU A 318 -20.83 7.21 0.77
CA GLU A 318 -20.38 6.21 -0.23
C GLU A 318 -19.74 6.89 -1.44
N GLN A 319 -20.31 8.00 -1.94
CA GLN A 319 -19.73 8.73 -3.05
C GLN A 319 -18.33 9.26 -2.73
N SER A 320 -18.06 9.70 -1.48
CA SER A 320 -16.73 10.11 -1.05
C SER A 320 -15.74 8.95 -0.97
N LYS A 321 -16.17 7.76 -0.56
CA LYS A 321 -15.31 6.56 -0.49
C LYS A 321 -15.00 6.01 -1.88
N GLU A 322 -15.98 5.99 -2.74
CA GLU A 322 -15.86 5.41 -4.09
C GLU A 322 -15.29 6.38 -5.12
N PHE A 323 -15.12 7.66 -4.77
CA PHE A 323 -14.76 8.71 -5.72
C PHE A 323 -13.40 8.53 -6.38
N ILE A 324 -12.36 8.21 -5.58
CA ILE A 324 -10.97 8.31 -6.06
C ILE A 324 -10.63 7.28 -7.13
N LEU A 325 -11.10 6.05 -6.99
CA LEU A 325 -10.75 4.95 -7.89
C LEU A 325 -11.33 5.18 -9.30
N PRO A 326 -12.65 5.37 -9.51
CA PRO A 326 -13.19 5.67 -10.84
C PRO A 326 -12.71 7.03 -11.38
N PHE A 327 -12.40 8.00 -10.52
CA PHE A 327 -11.83 9.27 -10.96
C PHE A 327 -10.45 9.07 -11.59
N MET A 328 -9.57 8.32 -10.92
CA MET A 328 -8.24 8.02 -11.49
C MET A 328 -8.32 7.15 -12.73
N ALA A 329 -9.17 6.12 -12.74
CA ALA A 329 -9.39 5.25 -13.89
C ALA A 329 -10.05 5.96 -15.09
N SER A 330 -10.63 7.14 -14.90
CA SER A 330 -11.21 7.95 -15.99
C SER A 330 -10.17 8.72 -16.80
N PHE A 331 -8.93 8.81 -16.32
CA PHE A 331 -7.83 9.36 -17.13
C PHE A 331 -7.30 8.30 -18.09
N GLU A 332 -6.78 8.76 -19.24
CA GLU A 332 -6.06 7.88 -20.14
C GLU A 332 -4.85 7.24 -19.43
N PRO A 333 -4.64 5.93 -19.54
CA PRO A 333 -3.59 5.23 -18.80
C PRO A 333 -2.21 5.86 -18.95
N THR A 334 -1.80 6.20 -20.18
CA THR A 334 -0.50 6.83 -20.45
C THR A 334 -0.36 8.24 -19.85
N LEU A 335 -1.48 8.94 -19.59
CA LEU A 335 -1.46 10.21 -18.87
C LEU A 335 -1.24 10.01 -17.36
N VAL A 336 -1.78 8.94 -16.79
CA VAL A 336 -1.52 8.56 -15.38
C VAL A 336 -0.03 8.22 -15.21
N ASP A 337 0.55 7.47 -16.14
CA ASP A 337 1.99 7.19 -16.14
C ASP A 337 2.81 8.48 -16.24
N ALA A 338 2.43 9.36 -17.19
CA ALA A 338 3.12 10.63 -17.40
C ALA A 338 3.15 11.53 -16.15
N ILE A 339 2.12 11.53 -15.31
CA ILE A 339 2.14 12.31 -14.07
C ILE A 339 3.06 11.71 -12.98
N ASN A 340 3.18 10.39 -12.91
CA ASN A 340 4.13 9.73 -12.02
C ASN A 340 5.59 10.00 -12.47
N LEU A 341 5.85 9.89 -13.77
CA LEU A 341 7.16 10.19 -14.35
C LEU A 341 7.51 11.70 -14.27
N GLU A 342 6.51 12.59 -14.36
CA GLU A 342 6.69 14.02 -14.07
C GLU A 342 7.08 14.25 -12.59
N HIS A 343 6.48 13.49 -11.65
CA HIS A 343 6.85 13.53 -10.23
C HIS A 343 8.27 13.03 -10.02
N ALA A 344 8.63 11.92 -10.65
CA ALA A 344 9.98 11.36 -10.59
C ALA A 344 11.05 12.26 -11.24
N GLY A 345 10.63 13.16 -12.15
CA GLY A 345 11.53 14.09 -12.84
C GLY A 345 12.10 13.57 -14.15
N SER A 346 11.77 12.34 -14.57
CA SER A 346 12.23 11.70 -15.82
C SER A 346 11.44 12.10 -17.05
N PHE A 347 10.20 12.58 -16.90
CA PHE A 347 9.36 13.03 -18.02
C PHE A 347 8.71 14.37 -17.73
N ARG A 348 8.49 15.17 -18.79
CA ARG A 348 7.79 16.46 -18.68
C ARG A 348 6.99 16.77 -19.94
N SER A 349 5.70 17.11 -19.75
CA SER A 349 4.89 17.79 -20.76
C SER A 349 4.07 18.91 -20.13
N LYS A 350 3.43 19.76 -20.94
CA LYS A 350 2.53 20.80 -20.41
C LYS A 350 1.32 20.18 -19.74
N THR A 351 0.80 19.09 -20.30
CA THR A 351 -0.39 18.39 -19.79
C THR A 351 -0.09 17.62 -18.51
N SER A 352 0.98 16.80 -18.48
CA SER A 352 1.38 16.04 -17.30
C SER A 352 1.70 16.96 -16.12
N LYS A 353 2.47 18.03 -16.33
CA LYS A 353 2.81 19.01 -15.31
C LYS A 353 1.58 19.70 -14.70
N SER A 354 0.63 20.11 -15.57
CA SER A 354 -0.61 20.75 -15.12
C SER A 354 -1.46 19.79 -14.28
N LEU A 355 -1.67 18.56 -14.75
CA LEU A 355 -2.47 17.56 -14.07
C LEU A 355 -1.80 17.13 -12.75
N ALA A 356 -0.51 16.81 -12.74
CA ALA A 356 0.26 16.49 -11.56
C ALA A 356 0.12 17.56 -10.45
N THR A 357 0.10 18.85 -10.86
CA THR A 357 -0.10 19.95 -9.90
C THR A 357 -1.51 19.95 -9.29
N ILE A 358 -2.55 19.67 -10.09
CA ILE A 358 -3.95 19.63 -9.64
C ILE A 358 -4.18 18.43 -8.71
N LEU A 359 -3.62 17.27 -9.06
CA LEU A 359 -3.77 16.03 -8.28
C LEU A 359 -2.89 16.01 -7.00
N GLY A 360 -2.05 17.02 -6.80
CA GLY A 360 -1.28 17.14 -5.57
C GLY A 360 0.12 16.53 -5.61
N TYR A 361 0.62 16.10 -6.75
CA TYR A 361 1.95 15.48 -6.91
C TYR A 361 3.12 16.45 -6.71
N ARG A 362 2.92 17.76 -6.69
CA ARG A 362 4.02 18.74 -6.61
C ARG A 362 3.92 19.72 -5.45
N LYS A 363 2.93 20.61 -5.49
CA LYS A 363 2.83 21.74 -4.53
C LYS A 363 1.68 21.63 -3.53
N LYS A 364 0.68 20.81 -3.86
CA LYS A 364 -0.54 20.62 -3.07
C LYS A 364 -0.63 19.21 -2.48
N THR A 365 0.53 18.60 -2.21
CA THR A 365 0.60 17.28 -1.56
C THR A 365 -0.15 17.30 -0.23
N LYS A 366 -0.74 16.17 0.14
CA LYS A 366 -1.32 16.01 1.48
C LYS A 366 -0.25 16.25 2.54
N ASP A 367 -0.61 16.97 3.58
CA ASP A 367 0.32 17.28 4.68
C ASP A 367 0.66 16.03 5.48
N MET A 368 -0.29 15.12 5.57
CA MET A 368 -0.19 13.86 6.29
C MET A 368 -1.17 12.83 5.71
N SER A 369 -0.80 11.56 5.75
CA SER A 369 -1.74 10.45 5.56
C SER A 369 -1.59 9.45 6.70
N VAL A 370 -2.70 8.83 7.10
CA VAL A 370 -2.74 7.83 8.18
C VAL A 370 -3.30 6.54 7.61
N THR A 371 -2.51 5.47 7.72
CA THR A 371 -2.93 4.11 7.44
C THR A 371 -2.90 3.33 8.74
N ASN A 372 -4.07 2.96 9.25
CA ASN A 372 -4.21 2.21 10.47
C ASN A 372 -4.73 0.81 10.16
N LEU A 373 -3.88 -0.21 10.32
CA LEU A 373 -4.26 -1.61 10.19
C LEU A 373 -5.09 -2.10 11.39
N THR A 374 -5.26 -1.25 12.40
CA THR A 374 -5.98 -1.56 13.65
C THR A 374 -5.30 -2.67 14.45
N LYS A 375 -6.05 -3.38 15.30
CA LYS A 375 -5.60 -4.65 15.87
C LYS A 375 -5.65 -5.69 14.75
N LEU A 376 -4.51 -6.34 14.52
CA LEU A 376 -4.39 -7.34 13.45
C LEU A 376 -5.29 -8.54 13.76
N ASP A 377 -6.01 -8.99 12.75
CA ASP A 377 -6.94 -10.11 12.80
C ASP A 377 -6.25 -11.45 12.45
N ILE A 378 -5.02 -11.62 12.92
CA ILE A 378 -4.19 -12.82 12.75
C ILE A 378 -3.77 -13.36 14.11
N PRO A 379 -3.54 -14.68 14.25
CA PRO A 379 -3.00 -15.27 15.48
C PRO A 379 -1.60 -14.75 15.81
N GLU A 380 -1.23 -14.83 17.07
CA GLU A 380 0.16 -14.65 17.50
C GLU A 380 0.92 -15.98 17.52
N GLU A 381 0.23 -17.12 17.73
CA GLU A 381 0.82 -18.44 17.88
C GLU A 381 0.49 -19.35 16.69
N TYR A 382 1.50 -20.06 16.18
CA TYR A 382 1.44 -20.95 15.02
C TYR A 382 2.29 -22.21 15.34
N GLY A 383 1.65 -23.23 15.92
CA GLY A 383 2.36 -24.41 16.40
C GLY A 383 3.43 -24.08 17.42
N GLU A 384 4.69 -24.35 17.11
CA GLU A 384 5.86 -24.03 17.96
C GLU A 384 6.40 -22.60 17.76
N TYR A 385 5.86 -21.85 16.80
CA TYR A 385 6.31 -20.50 16.46
C TYR A 385 5.38 -19.43 17.03
N LYS A 386 5.95 -18.31 17.42
CA LYS A 386 5.19 -17.13 17.86
C LYS A 386 5.59 -15.88 17.12
N LEU A 387 4.61 -15.22 16.54
CA LEU A 387 4.75 -13.86 15.97
C LEU A 387 4.58 -12.86 17.14
N ASP A 388 5.68 -12.29 17.65
CA ASP A 388 5.65 -11.46 18.85
C ASP A 388 5.93 -9.97 18.61
N PHE A 389 6.22 -9.61 17.38
CA PHE A 389 6.39 -8.23 16.96
C PHE A 389 5.87 -8.00 15.54
N PHE A 390 5.25 -6.85 15.33
CA PHE A 390 4.75 -6.44 14.02
C PHE A 390 4.82 -4.93 13.84
N SER A 391 5.48 -4.47 12.79
CA SER A 391 5.59 -3.05 12.45
C SER A 391 5.23 -2.84 10.98
N PHE A 392 4.32 -1.91 10.73
CA PHE A 392 3.84 -1.56 9.40
C PHE A 392 4.44 -0.23 8.94
N ILE A 393 5.10 -0.21 7.80
CA ILE A 393 5.71 0.96 7.18
C ILE A 393 5.01 1.19 5.83
N PRO A 394 4.01 2.08 5.77
CA PRO A 394 3.32 2.37 4.51
C PRO A 394 4.21 3.15 3.53
N PRO A 395 3.95 3.05 2.22
CA PRO A 395 4.71 3.79 1.21
C PRO A 395 4.48 5.31 1.31
N VAL A 396 5.47 6.09 0.93
CA VAL A 396 5.29 7.53 0.73
C VAL A 396 4.86 7.78 -0.71
N ILE A 397 3.57 7.62 -0.95
CA ILE A 397 2.98 7.83 -2.29
C ILE A 397 3.25 9.24 -2.82
N SER A 398 3.33 9.39 -4.13
CA SER A 398 3.76 10.60 -4.85
C SER A 398 3.03 11.90 -4.44
N TYR A 399 1.84 11.82 -3.86
CA TYR A 399 1.04 12.95 -3.38
C TYR A 399 0.98 13.09 -1.85
N GLY A 400 1.85 12.36 -1.09
CA GLY A 400 1.97 12.39 0.37
C GLY A 400 3.30 12.96 0.84
N LYS A 401 3.37 13.40 2.10
CA LYS A 401 4.61 13.90 2.72
C LYS A 401 5.00 13.16 3.98
N ASN A 402 4.05 12.98 4.88
CA ASN A 402 4.23 12.34 6.16
C ASN A 402 3.22 11.20 6.23
N ILE A 403 3.68 9.98 6.11
CA ILE A 403 2.80 8.83 6.13
C ILE A 403 2.97 8.11 7.46
N ILE A 404 1.85 7.99 8.16
CA ILE A 404 1.79 7.33 9.47
C ILE A 404 1.21 5.94 9.27
N GLY A 405 1.99 4.93 9.64
CA GLY A 405 1.54 3.55 9.78
C GLY A 405 1.20 3.25 11.22
N ILE A 406 0.13 2.51 11.46
CA ILE A 406 -0.24 2.03 12.79
C ILE A 406 -0.60 0.54 12.66
N SER A 407 0.00 -0.28 13.50
CA SER A 407 -0.32 -1.71 13.64
C SER A 407 -0.33 -2.12 15.11
N THR A 408 -1.22 -3.03 15.48
CA THR A 408 -1.29 -3.60 16.82
C THR A 408 -1.38 -5.11 16.71
N LEU A 409 -0.37 -5.81 17.23
CA LEU A 409 -0.37 -7.26 17.39
C LEU A 409 -0.41 -7.56 18.90
N GLY A 410 -1.39 -8.34 19.35
CA GLY A 410 -1.61 -8.55 20.78
C GLY A 410 -1.76 -7.23 21.53
N ASP A 411 -0.85 -6.96 22.45
CA ASP A 411 -0.78 -5.71 23.22
C ASP A 411 0.31 -4.75 22.72
N CYS A 412 1.05 -5.13 21.67
CA CYS A 412 2.12 -4.32 21.11
C CYS A 412 1.56 -3.42 19.99
N THR A 413 1.56 -2.11 20.22
CA THR A 413 1.19 -1.11 19.18
C THR A 413 2.44 -0.41 18.69
N VAL A 414 2.64 -0.44 17.38
CA VAL A 414 3.73 0.27 16.71
C VAL A 414 3.18 1.37 15.82
N LEU A 415 3.80 2.54 15.91
CA LEU A 415 3.54 3.69 15.06
C LEU A 415 4.80 3.98 14.27
N THR A 416 4.67 4.07 12.96
CA THR A 416 5.74 4.47 12.05
C THR A 416 5.43 5.83 11.42
N LEU A 417 6.45 6.63 11.20
CA LEU A 417 6.36 7.87 10.43
C LEU A 417 7.37 7.79 9.28
N HIS A 418 6.86 7.56 8.08
CA HIS A 418 7.66 7.47 6.86
C HIS A 418 7.61 8.78 6.09
N ARG A 419 8.76 9.27 5.66
CA ARG A 419 8.92 10.55 4.95
C ARG A 419 10.00 10.41 3.89
N ILE A 420 9.80 11.07 2.75
CA ILE A 420 10.84 11.24 1.73
C ILE A 420 11.21 12.73 1.68
N LYS A 421 12.49 13.02 1.66
CA LYS A 421 13.05 14.37 1.58
C LYS A 421 13.96 14.48 0.36
N LYS A 422 13.99 15.64 -0.22
CA LYS A 422 15.01 15.99 -1.21
C LYS A 422 16.34 16.21 -0.49
N VAL A 423 17.41 15.60 -1.00
CA VAL A 423 18.78 15.73 -0.50
C VAL A 423 19.43 17.03 -0.96
#